data_d6e07d47bb8419feff2307ffdf11c38f
#
_entry.id   d6e07d47bb8419feff2307ffdf11c38f
#
_cell.length_a   1.000
_cell.length_b   1.000
_cell.length_c   1.000
_cell.angle_alpha   90.00
_cell.angle_beta   90.00
_cell.angle_gamma   90.00
#
_symmetry.space_group_name_H-M   'P 1'
#
loop_
_entity.id
_entity.type
_entity.pdbx_description
1 polymer ?
#
loop_
_entity_poly.entity_id
_entity_poly.type
_entity_poly.pdbx_seq_one_letter_code
_entity_poly.pdbx_strand_id
1 'polypeptide(L)'
;MLFRSTDLSITHSIPIHSLNPLPYGEDEAAQPPERKRTERNDAYRVYEEIIKDNIAYDILLQDRSLDRDRLNEIVDLMLETVCTARKKIRIAGDDYPAELVKSKFMKLNSEHIRFVLDCMQENTTKIRNIKQYLKAVLFNAPSTIDSYYTSLVAHDMASGALAPRKPKYGDPDYYTYNEGESL
;
A
#
# COMPACT_ATOMS: atom_id res chain seq x y z
N MET A 1 43.66 17.84 -73.79
CA MET A 1 42.33 18.40 -74.12
C MET A 1 41.73 18.71 -72.77
N LEU A 2 41.94 19.95 -72.23
CA LEU A 2 41.11 21.12 -72.43
C LEU A 2 39.63 20.87 -72.04
N PHE A 3 39.19 21.41 -70.99
CA PHE A 3 38.42 22.65 -70.70
C PHE A 3 37.58 22.39 -69.45
N ARG A 4 37.22 23.19 -68.53
CA ARG A 4 37.27 24.64 -68.23
C ARG A 4 36.58 24.83 -66.90
N SER A 5 37.19 25.65 -66.09
CA SER A 5 36.55 26.31 -64.94
C SER A 5 35.26 27.02 -65.32
N THR A 6 34.31 27.03 -64.41
CA THR A 6 33.47 28.20 -64.21
C THR A 6 33.13 28.32 -62.66
N ASP A 7 33.81 29.27 -62.05
CA ASP A 7 33.39 29.93 -60.84
C ASP A 7 32.04 30.61 -61.05
N LEU A 8 31.16 30.46 -60.06
CA LEU A 8 30.16 31.46 -59.76
C LEU A 8 29.91 31.49 -58.28
N SER A 9 30.73 32.33 -57.62
CA SER A 9 30.43 32.91 -56.33
C SER A 9 29.19 33.79 -56.42
N ILE A 10 28.15 33.44 -55.70
CA ILE A 10 27.10 34.39 -55.35
C ILE A 10 26.94 34.35 -53.85
N THR A 11 27.69 35.24 -53.19
CA THR A 11 27.45 35.64 -51.82
C THR A 11 26.22 36.55 -51.80
N HIS A 12 25.06 36.02 -51.41
CA HIS A 12 23.94 36.82 -51.04
C HIS A 12 23.97 36.96 -49.52
N SER A 13 24.51 38.11 -49.09
CA SER A 13 24.39 38.60 -47.70
C SER A 13 22.92 38.92 -47.48
N ILE A 14 22.28 38.10 -46.65
CA ILE A 14 20.98 38.43 -46.08
C ILE A 14 21.23 39.32 -44.87
N PRO A 15 20.66 40.54 -44.82
CA PRO A 15 20.83 41.41 -43.67
C PRO A 15 20.13 40.81 -42.46
N ILE A 16 20.89 40.59 -41.39
CA ILE A 16 20.39 40.26 -40.06
C ILE A 16 19.80 41.52 -39.43
N HIS A 17 18.58 41.86 -39.81
CA HIS A 17 17.79 42.83 -39.09
C HIS A 17 16.38 42.27 -38.90
N SER A 18 16.01 42.17 -37.61
CA SER A 18 14.67 41.85 -37.12
C SER A 18 14.43 40.39 -36.82
N LEU A 19 15.22 39.85 -35.87
CA LEU A 19 14.70 38.83 -34.95
C LEU A 19 14.09 39.59 -33.78
N ASN A 20 12.78 39.84 -33.83
CA ASN A 20 12.03 40.12 -32.62
C ASN A 20 12.24 38.92 -31.70
N PRO A 21 12.65 39.12 -30.45
CA PRO A 21 12.60 38.04 -29.46
C PRO A 21 11.11 37.69 -29.30
N LEU A 22 10.77 36.48 -29.65
CA LEU A 22 9.49 35.87 -29.24
C LEU A 22 9.37 36.07 -27.74
N PRO A 23 8.26 36.57 -27.23
CA PRO A 23 8.05 36.63 -25.80
C PRO A 23 8.18 35.18 -25.30
N TYR A 24 9.15 34.93 -24.45
CA TYR A 24 9.17 33.78 -23.57
C TYR A 24 7.87 33.85 -22.79
N GLY A 25 6.85 33.13 -23.28
CA GLY A 25 5.71 32.79 -22.46
C GLY A 25 6.26 31.97 -21.32
N GLU A 26 6.35 32.57 -20.16
CA GLU A 26 6.40 31.85 -18.92
C GLU A 26 5.26 30.83 -19.03
N ASP A 27 5.60 29.54 -19.12
CA ASP A 27 4.65 28.47 -18.92
C ASP A 27 4.10 28.66 -17.52
N GLU A 28 3.11 29.50 -17.41
CA GLU A 28 2.20 29.58 -16.28
C GLU A 28 1.60 28.18 -16.22
N ALA A 29 2.17 27.34 -15.36
CA ALA A 29 1.70 26.00 -15.09
C ALA A 29 0.21 26.16 -14.75
N ALA A 30 -0.63 25.88 -15.72
CA ALA A 30 -2.06 26.06 -15.65
C ALA A 30 -2.55 25.30 -14.42
N GLN A 31 -2.83 26.02 -13.35
CA GLN A 31 -3.43 25.45 -12.14
C GLN A 31 -4.71 24.76 -12.59
N PRO A 32 -4.94 23.53 -12.18
CA PRO A 32 -6.16 22.82 -12.55
C PRO A 32 -7.34 23.67 -12.10
N PRO A 33 -8.35 23.91 -12.95
CA PRO A 33 -9.48 24.77 -12.61
C PRO A 33 -10.10 24.28 -11.28
N GLU A 34 -10.51 25.21 -10.43
CA GLU A 34 -11.03 24.95 -9.08
C GLU A 34 -12.07 23.82 -9.03
N ARG A 35 -12.90 23.66 -10.06
CA ARG A 35 -13.85 22.55 -10.20
C ARG A 35 -13.18 21.17 -10.11
N LYS A 36 -12.07 20.94 -10.82
CA LYS A 36 -11.36 19.64 -10.78
C LYS A 36 -10.73 19.38 -9.41
N ARG A 37 -10.38 20.44 -8.68
CA ARG A 37 -9.83 20.32 -7.32
C ARG A 37 -10.93 19.95 -6.32
N THR A 38 -12.12 20.54 -6.44
CA THR A 38 -13.27 20.23 -5.59
C THR A 38 -13.75 18.81 -5.83
N GLU A 39 -13.96 18.40 -7.09
CA GLU A 39 -14.36 17.04 -7.45
C GLU A 39 -13.37 15.97 -6.95
N ARG A 40 -12.07 16.28 -7.00
CA ARG A 40 -11.04 15.37 -6.47
C ARG A 40 -11.12 15.26 -4.95
N ASN A 41 -11.32 16.37 -4.24
CA ASN A 41 -11.47 16.36 -2.78
C ASN A 41 -12.73 15.61 -2.34
N ASP A 42 -13.83 15.75 -3.07
CA ASP A 42 -15.07 15.02 -2.79
C ASP A 42 -14.88 13.52 -3.02
N ALA A 43 -14.19 13.13 -4.09
CA ALA A 43 -13.86 11.72 -4.33
C ALA A 43 -12.97 11.12 -3.22
N TYR A 44 -11.98 11.89 -2.72
CA TYR A 44 -11.14 11.45 -1.61
C TYR A 44 -11.96 11.18 -0.34
N ARG A 45 -12.89 12.07 0.00
CA ARG A 45 -13.76 11.89 1.18
C ARG A 45 -14.65 10.68 1.06
N VAL A 46 -15.24 10.46 -0.11
CA VAL A 46 -16.09 9.28 -0.35
C VAL A 46 -15.29 7.99 -0.22
N TYR A 47 -14.09 7.91 -0.80
CA TYR A 47 -13.25 6.72 -0.66
C TYR A 47 -12.75 6.52 0.77
N GLU A 48 -12.47 7.59 1.50
CA GLU A 48 -12.09 7.51 2.92
C GLU A 48 -13.20 6.89 3.76
N GLU A 49 -14.45 7.34 3.59
CA GLU A 49 -15.61 6.77 4.26
C GLU A 49 -15.79 5.28 3.93
N ILE A 50 -15.75 4.91 2.65
CA ILE A 50 -15.87 3.51 2.22
C ILE A 50 -14.75 2.64 2.80
N ILE A 51 -13.51 3.12 2.80
CA ILE A 51 -12.38 2.39 3.37
C ILE A 51 -12.58 2.17 4.87
N LYS A 52 -12.96 3.22 5.61
CA LYS A 52 -13.20 3.14 7.05
C LYS A 52 -14.34 2.17 7.39
N ASP A 53 -15.41 2.19 6.61
CA ASP A 53 -16.53 1.24 6.76
C ASP A 53 -16.07 -0.20 6.49
N ASN A 54 -15.36 -0.45 5.40
CA ASN A 54 -14.89 -1.80 5.03
C ASN A 54 -14.00 -2.43 6.11
N ILE A 55 -13.12 -1.64 6.72
CA ILE A 55 -12.21 -2.12 7.76
C ILE A 55 -12.81 -2.07 9.17
N ALA A 56 -14.05 -1.61 9.31
CA ALA A 56 -14.71 -1.37 10.61
C ALA A 56 -13.80 -0.50 11.52
N TYR A 57 -13.36 0.65 11.00
CA TYR A 57 -12.37 1.54 11.62
C TYR A 57 -12.71 1.90 13.06
N ASP A 58 -13.97 2.23 13.36
CA ASP A 58 -14.41 2.61 14.71
C ASP A 58 -14.27 1.46 15.72
N ILE A 59 -14.45 0.22 15.25
CA ILE A 59 -14.25 -0.97 16.08
C ILE A 59 -12.75 -1.18 16.36
N LEU A 60 -11.91 -1.01 15.32
CA LEU A 60 -10.45 -1.11 15.48
C LEU A 60 -9.90 -0.02 16.43
N LEU A 61 -10.48 1.19 16.44
CA LEU A 61 -10.08 2.26 17.36
C LEU A 61 -10.40 1.95 18.83
N GLN A 62 -11.39 1.12 19.12
CA GLN A 62 -11.76 0.71 20.47
C GLN A 62 -10.78 -0.32 21.05
N ASP A 63 -10.04 -1.01 20.19
CA ASP A 63 -9.06 -1.99 20.60
C ASP A 63 -7.79 -1.31 21.13
N ARG A 64 -7.56 -1.42 22.44
CA ARG A 64 -6.41 -0.81 23.10
C ARG A 64 -5.07 -1.47 22.78
N SER A 65 -5.10 -2.67 22.20
CA SER A 65 -3.89 -3.39 21.77
C SER A 65 -3.34 -2.84 20.47
N LEU A 66 -4.16 -2.12 19.68
CA LEU A 66 -3.78 -1.58 18.40
C LEU A 66 -3.18 -0.17 18.52
N ASP A 67 -2.09 0.06 17.78
CA ASP A 67 -1.49 1.38 17.66
C ASP A 67 -2.33 2.25 16.69
N ARG A 68 -2.94 3.29 17.25
CA ARG A 68 -3.83 4.20 16.50
C ARG A 68 -3.10 4.96 15.39
N ASP A 69 -1.86 5.35 15.64
CA ASP A 69 -1.09 6.11 14.65
C ASP A 69 -0.77 5.22 13.44
N ARG A 70 -0.44 3.95 13.68
CA ARG A 70 -0.25 2.97 12.61
C ARG A 70 -1.53 2.65 11.86
N LEU A 71 -2.66 2.57 12.54
CA LEU A 71 -3.96 2.37 11.89
C LEU A 71 -4.27 3.54 10.95
N ASN A 72 -4.04 4.78 11.39
CA ASN A 72 -4.21 5.96 10.55
C ASN A 72 -3.25 5.95 9.35
N GLU A 73 -1.98 5.61 9.55
CA GLU A 73 -0.99 5.47 8.48
C GLU A 73 -1.44 4.45 7.42
N ILE A 74 -2.04 3.33 7.85
CA ILE A 74 -2.59 2.33 6.93
C ILE A 74 -3.77 2.88 6.13
N VAL A 75 -4.71 3.58 6.78
CA VAL A 75 -5.86 4.20 6.10
C VAL A 75 -5.40 5.22 5.07
N ASP A 76 -4.46 6.10 5.44
CA ASP A 76 -3.90 7.10 4.52
C ASP A 76 -3.22 6.44 3.32
N LEU A 77 -2.48 5.36 3.55
CA LEU A 77 -1.82 4.60 2.49
C LEU A 77 -2.82 3.91 1.55
N MET A 78 -3.91 3.36 2.11
CA MET A 78 -5.00 2.77 1.32
C MET A 78 -5.66 3.84 0.46
N LEU A 79 -5.99 4.98 1.04
CA LEU A 79 -6.61 6.11 0.35
C LEU A 79 -5.72 6.65 -0.78
N GLU A 80 -4.44 6.89 -0.53
CA GLU A 80 -3.47 7.29 -1.57
C GLU A 80 -3.40 6.28 -2.72
N THR A 81 -3.45 4.99 -2.38
CA THR A 81 -3.35 3.92 -3.36
C THR A 81 -4.62 3.81 -4.21
N VAL A 82 -5.80 3.91 -3.59
CA VAL A 82 -7.10 3.84 -4.27
C VAL A 82 -7.34 5.08 -5.14
N CYS A 83 -6.99 6.27 -4.65
CA CYS A 83 -7.22 7.53 -5.35
C CYS A 83 -6.12 7.88 -6.37
N THR A 84 -5.13 7.02 -6.57
CA THR A 84 -4.06 7.31 -7.52
C THR A 84 -4.55 7.44 -8.96
N ALA A 85 -4.04 8.43 -9.69
CA ALA A 85 -4.28 8.59 -11.12
C ALA A 85 -3.31 7.78 -12.00
N ARG A 86 -2.35 7.06 -11.41
CA ARG A 86 -1.36 6.27 -12.13
C ARG A 86 -2.03 5.05 -12.76
N LYS A 87 -1.60 4.67 -13.96
CA LYS A 87 -2.06 3.46 -14.64
C LYS A 87 -1.48 2.17 -14.03
N LYS A 88 -0.31 2.27 -13.40
CA LYS A 88 0.39 1.16 -12.75
C LYS A 88 0.86 1.56 -11.36
N ILE A 89 0.85 0.60 -10.45
CA ILE A 89 1.33 0.74 -9.07
C ILE A 89 2.39 -0.33 -8.84
N ARG A 90 3.56 0.09 -8.35
CA ARG A 90 4.65 -0.83 -8.04
C ARG A 90 4.48 -1.41 -6.65
N ILE A 91 4.49 -2.76 -6.57
CA ILE A 91 4.36 -3.52 -5.32
C ILE A 91 5.40 -4.64 -5.31
N ALA A 92 6.21 -4.71 -4.28
CA ALA A 92 7.25 -5.72 -4.09
C ALA A 92 8.25 -5.87 -5.27
N GLY A 93 8.40 -4.82 -6.09
CA GLY A 93 9.29 -4.82 -7.26
C GLY A 93 8.57 -4.96 -8.59
N ASP A 94 7.33 -5.46 -8.62
CA ASP A 94 6.53 -5.67 -9.82
C ASP A 94 5.53 -4.54 -10.06
N ASP A 95 5.22 -4.28 -11.33
CA ASP A 95 4.27 -3.27 -11.76
C ASP A 95 2.89 -3.90 -12.05
N TYR A 96 1.92 -3.63 -11.19
CA TYR A 96 0.54 -4.10 -11.34
C TYR A 96 -0.36 -3.02 -11.95
N PRO A 97 -1.40 -3.40 -12.73
CA PRO A 97 -2.44 -2.46 -13.14
C PRO A 97 -3.09 -1.80 -11.91
N ALA A 98 -3.28 -0.48 -11.96
CA ALA A 98 -3.84 0.25 -10.82
C ALA A 98 -5.23 -0.27 -10.41
N GLU A 99 -6.07 -0.64 -11.39
CA GLU A 99 -7.41 -1.17 -11.13
C GLU A 99 -7.39 -2.50 -10.34
N LEU A 100 -6.41 -3.38 -10.61
CA LEU A 100 -6.24 -4.61 -9.84
C LEU A 100 -5.87 -4.30 -8.38
N VAL A 101 -4.94 -3.35 -8.19
CA VAL A 101 -4.50 -2.95 -6.85
C VAL A 101 -5.66 -2.31 -6.08
N LYS A 102 -6.38 -1.36 -6.70
CA LYS A 102 -7.56 -0.73 -6.12
C LYS A 102 -8.60 -1.76 -5.70
N SER A 103 -8.92 -2.71 -6.59
CA SER A 103 -9.90 -3.78 -6.31
C SER A 103 -9.50 -4.63 -5.11
N LYS A 104 -8.21 -4.96 -4.94
CA LYS A 104 -7.72 -5.70 -3.78
C LYS A 104 -7.80 -4.88 -2.50
N PHE A 105 -7.40 -3.59 -2.56
CA PHE A 105 -7.44 -2.69 -1.42
C PHE A 105 -8.86 -2.43 -0.92
N MET A 106 -9.83 -2.33 -1.84
CA MET A 106 -11.26 -2.17 -1.49
C MET A 106 -11.90 -3.42 -0.90
N LYS A 107 -11.25 -4.58 -0.95
CA LYS A 107 -11.70 -5.84 -0.31
C LYS A 107 -11.10 -6.08 1.06
N LEU A 108 -10.22 -5.19 1.52
CA LEU A 108 -9.64 -5.29 2.85
C LEU A 108 -10.73 -5.08 3.91
N ASN A 109 -10.70 -5.89 4.95
CA ASN A 109 -11.58 -5.82 6.11
C ASN A 109 -10.76 -5.70 7.41
N SER A 110 -11.43 -5.66 8.55
CA SER A 110 -10.80 -5.54 9.87
C SER A 110 -9.80 -6.66 10.18
N GLU A 111 -10.07 -7.89 9.75
CA GLU A 111 -9.19 -9.03 9.98
C GLU A 111 -7.87 -8.89 9.20
N HIS A 112 -7.96 -8.43 7.95
CA HIS A 112 -6.77 -8.14 7.15
C HIS A 112 -5.92 -7.04 7.78
N ILE A 113 -6.54 -6.00 8.36
CA ILE A 113 -5.80 -4.93 9.03
C ILE A 113 -5.11 -5.44 10.30
N ARG A 114 -5.79 -6.27 11.12
CA ARG A 114 -5.18 -6.92 12.28
C ARG A 114 -3.97 -7.77 11.86
N PHE A 115 -4.15 -8.62 10.86
CA PHE A 115 -3.07 -9.43 10.30
C PHE A 115 -1.87 -8.59 9.85
N VAL A 116 -2.10 -7.45 9.18
CA VAL A 116 -1.01 -6.53 8.76
C VAL A 116 -0.30 -5.95 9.96
N LEU A 117 -1.03 -5.55 11.01
CA LEU A 117 -0.45 -5.02 12.25
C LEU A 117 0.36 -6.09 13.00
N ASP A 118 -0.14 -7.33 13.06
CA ASP A 118 0.57 -8.46 13.66
C ASP A 118 1.88 -8.76 12.90
N CYS A 119 1.83 -8.83 11.58
CA CYS A 119 3.03 -8.98 10.74
C CYS A 119 4.06 -7.87 10.97
N MET A 120 3.61 -6.65 11.26
CA MET A 120 4.53 -5.55 11.58
C MET A 120 5.17 -5.70 12.95
N GLN A 121 4.43 -6.18 13.96
CA GLN A 121 4.93 -6.38 15.30
C GLN A 121 5.93 -7.56 15.37
N GLU A 122 5.63 -8.63 14.64
CA GLU A 122 6.49 -9.82 14.57
C GLU A 122 7.76 -9.60 13.74
N ASN A 123 7.76 -8.58 12.89
CA ASN A 123 8.89 -8.31 12.02
C ASN A 123 10.08 -7.73 12.80
N THR A 124 11.09 -8.55 13.04
CA THR A 124 12.34 -8.16 13.70
C THR A 124 13.38 -7.58 12.76
N THR A 125 13.12 -7.57 11.44
CA THR A 125 14.07 -7.09 10.45
C THR A 125 13.96 -5.57 10.24
N LYS A 126 15.10 -4.91 9.95
CA LYS A 126 15.11 -3.48 9.65
C LYS A 126 14.44 -3.21 8.31
N ILE A 127 13.23 -2.66 8.32
CA ILE A 127 12.51 -2.24 7.13
C ILE A 127 13.12 -0.94 6.61
N ARG A 128 13.64 -0.94 5.37
CA ARG A 128 14.20 0.27 4.74
C ARG A 128 13.14 1.24 4.26
N ASN A 129 12.02 0.71 3.75
CA ASN A 129 10.92 1.50 3.21
C ASN A 129 9.59 0.93 3.72
N ILE A 130 9.13 1.50 4.83
CA ILE A 130 7.90 1.07 5.51
C ILE A 130 6.67 1.17 4.60
N LYS A 131 6.57 2.24 3.81
CA LYS A 131 5.45 2.48 2.90
C LYS A 131 5.35 1.39 1.82
N GLN A 132 6.48 0.97 1.24
CA GLN A 132 6.50 -0.11 0.25
C GLN A 132 6.23 -1.48 0.89
N TYR A 133 6.74 -1.71 2.09
CA TYR A 133 6.44 -2.91 2.86
C TYR A 133 4.95 -3.03 3.15
N LEU A 134 4.34 -1.99 3.71
CA LEU A 134 2.90 -1.95 3.99
C LEU A 134 2.04 -2.18 2.74
N LYS A 135 2.39 -1.55 1.61
CA LYS A 135 1.69 -1.79 0.34
C LYS A 135 1.75 -3.26 -0.08
N ALA A 136 2.89 -3.90 0.09
CA ALA A 136 3.06 -5.31 -0.26
C ALA A 136 2.25 -6.22 0.66
N VAL A 137 2.28 -5.98 1.97
CA VAL A 137 1.51 -6.78 2.94
C VAL A 137 0.02 -6.61 2.72
N LEU A 138 -0.48 -5.38 2.59
CA LEU A 138 -1.89 -5.08 2.31
C LEU A 138 -2.37 -5.70 0.99
N PHE A 139 -1.56 -5.65 -0.07
CA PHE A 139 -1.89 -6.24 -1.36
C PHE A 139 -2.03 -7.76 -1.31
N ASN A 140 -1.20 -8.42 -0.50
CA ASN A 140 -1.18 -9.87 -0.37
C ASN A 140 -2.13 -10.38 0.72
N ALA A 141 -2.48 -9.58 1.71
CA ALA A 141 -3.30 -9.98 2.85
C ALA A 141 -4.55 -10.82 2.47
N PRO A 142 -5.39 -10.42 1.49
CA PRO A 142 -6.57 -11.21 1.11
C PRO A 142 -6.26 -12.61 0.56
N SER A 143 -5.02 -12.86 0.16
CA SER A 143 -4.60 -14.15 -0.42
C SER A 143 -3.78 -15.02 0.54
N THR A 144 -3.24 -14.43 1.60
CA THR A 144 -2.25 -15.08 2.47
C THR A 144 -2.70 -15.27 3.91
N ILE A 145 -3.74 -14.56 4.34
CA ILE A 145 -4.22 -14.59 5.73
C ILE A 145 -4.58 -15.99 6.20
N ASP A 146 -5.33 -16.76 5.41
CA ASP A 146 -5.76 -18.12 5.77
C ASP A 146 -4.56 -19.07 5.89
N SER A 147 -3.62 -18.97 4.94
CA SER A 147 -2.39 -19.78 4.95
C SER A 147 -1.51 -19.46 6.15
N TYR A 148 -1.43 -18.19 6.53
CA TYR A 148 -0.65 -17.75 7.68
C TYR A 148 -1.22 -18.34 8.98
N TYR A 149 -2.51 -18.15 9.26
CA TYR A 149 -3.12 -18.65 10.49
C TYR A 149 -3.16 -20.18 10.54
N THR A 150 -3.36 -20.85 9.41
CA THR A 150 -3.24 -22.32 9.32
C THR A 150 -1.85 -22.79 9.70
N SER A 151 -0.82 -22.12 9.18
CA SER A 151 0.58 -22.43 9.49
C SER A 151 0.91 -22.15 10.96
N LEU A 152 0.39 -21.05 11.53
CA LEU A 152 0.59 -20.69 12.93
C LEU A 152 -0.03 -21.73 13.86
N VAL A 153 -1.28 -22.14 13.61
CA VAL A 153 -1.94 -23.20 14.38
C VAL A 153 -1.18 -24.52 14.29
N ALA A 154 -0.72 -24.91 13.11
CA ALA A 154 0.07 -26.13 12.92
C ALA A 154 1.39 -26.08 13.71
N HIS A 155 2.06 -24.93 13.72
CA HIS A 155 3.27 -24.71 14.52
C HIS A 155 2.99 -24.81 16.02
N ASP A 156 1.93 -24.18 16.51
CA ASP A 156 1.58 -24.18 17.93
C ASP A 156 1.17 -25.57 18.42
N MET A 157 0.48 -26.35 17.59
CA MET A 157 0.18 -27.74 17.86
C MET A 157 1.47 -28.59 17.93
N ALA A 158 2.38 -28.40 16.99
CA ALA A 158 3.65 -29.14 16.94
C ALA A 158 4.59 -28.79 18.10
N SER A 159 4.58 -27.52 18.53
CA SER A 159 5.38 -27.03 19.67
C SER A 159 4.81 -27.43 21.04
N GLY A 160 3.59 -27.96 21.07
CA GLY A 160 2.87 -28.28 22.33
C GLY A 160 2.32 -27.04 23.05
N ALA A 161 2.34 -25.86 22.42
CA ALA A 161 1.84 -24.62 23.01
C ALA A 161 0.34 -24.68 23.32
N LEU A 162 -0.40 -25.48 22.54
CA LEU A 162 -1.83 -25.72 22.70
C LEU A 162 -2.16 -26.99 23.51
N ALA A 163 -1.14 -27.72 23.98
CA ALA A 163 -1.39 -28.89 24.83
C ALA A 163 -1.99 -28.45 26.16
N PRO A 164 -3.09 -29.06 26.60
CA PRO A 164 -3.66 -28.73 27.91
C PRO A 164 -2.58 -28.92 28.97
N ARG A 165 -2.37 -27.87 29.77
CA ARG A 165 -1.39 -27.90 30.85
C ARG A 165 -1.80 -29.01 31.83
N LYS A 166 -1.02 -30.08 31.88
CA LYS A 166 -1.27 -31.13 32.90
C LYS A 166 -1.14 -30.46 34.27
N PRO A 167 -2.16 -30.54 35.13
CA PRO A 167 -2.10 -29.98 36.48
C PRO A 167 -0.95 -30.65 37.23
N LYS A 168 -0.18 -29.84 37.97
CA LYS A 168 0.89 -30.33 38.83
C LYS A 168 0.33 -30.69 40.21
N TYR A 169 0.98 -31.65 40.89
CA TYR A 169 0.63 -31.98 42.27
C TYR A 169 0.61 -30.72 43.12
N GLY A 170 -0.57 -30.44 43.74
CA GLY A 170 -0.85 -29.21 44.53
C GLY A 170 -1.67 -28.15 43.80
N ASP A 171 -1.94 -28.29 42.46
CA ASP A 171 -2.92 -27.45 41.78
C ASP A 171 -4.34 -27.84 42.19
N PRO A 172 -5.28 -26.89 42.37
CA PRO A 172 -6.67 -27.18 42.71
C PRO A 172 -7.36 -28.17 41.76
N ASP A 173 -6.97 -28.16 40.49
CA ASP A 173 -7.56 -28.98 39.46
C ASP A 173 -6.84 -30.35 39.26
N TYR A 174 -5.79 -30.64 40.08
CA TYR A 174 -5.05 -31.89 39.95
C TYR A 174 -5.93 -33.12 40.24
N TYR A 175 -6.84 -33.02 41.18
CA TYR A 175 -7.72 -34.12 41.59
C TYR A 175 -8.94 -34.31 40.67
N THR A 176 -9.39 -33.26 39.99
CA THR A 176 -10.52 -33.32 39.05
C THR A 176 -10.11 -33.93 37.70
N TYR A 177 -8.82 -33.84 37.30
CA TYR A 177 -8.34 -34.32 36.04
C TYR A 177 -8.18 -35.86 35.99
N ASN A 178 -8.00 -36.51 37.16
CA ASN A 178 -7.76 -37.95 37.23
C ASN A 178 -9.04 -38.80 37.44
N GLU A 179 -10.22 -38.19 37.62
CA GLU A 179 -11.47 -38.92 37.80
C GLU A 179 -12.06 -39.48 36.49
N GLY A 180 -11.53 -39.09 35.33
CA GLY A 180 -12.01 -39.53 34.01
C GLY A 180 -11.25 -40.69 33.36
N GLU A 181 -10.13 -41.16 33.90
CA GLU A 181 -9.30 -42.21 33.29
C GLU A 181 -9.43 -43.61 33.99
N SER A 182 -10.45 -43.81 34.78
CA SER A 182 -10.72 -45.12 35.42
C SER A 182 -11.95 -45.80 34.79
N LEU A 183 -11.76 -46.30 33.57
CA LEU A 183 -12.59 -47.43 33.02
C LEU A 183 -11.79 -48.20 31.99
#